data_be929e441f46abf6457891762a9ea60c
#
_entry.id   be929e441f46abf6457891762a9ea60c
#
_cell.length_a   1.000
_cell.length_b   1.000
_cell.length_c   1.000
_cell.angle_alpha   90.00
_cell.angle_beta   90.00
_cell.angle_gamma   90.00
#
_symmetry.space_group_name_H-M   'P 1'
#
loop_
_entity.id
_entity.type
_entity.pdbx_description
1 polymer ?
#
loop_
_entity_poly.entity_id
_entity_poly.type
_entity_poly.pdbx_seq_one_letter_code
_entity_poly.pdbx_strand_id
1 'polypeptide(L)'
;MTNDVKLIALDLDGTLLNSAKEISAPNIEAIQEARQKGVEVVLTTGRPLAAIQPFLKTLKMLDFDDFSITFNGGLVQRNTGEILSKKVLSYDDVRLIKQETQALEIPCDILSDDIVYVTESARQSQYGFINSLLEFHPVKFEDLAQDAIYNKIVSCTDASFLDLQIPKFPKTLFDQFEIFKTRDILLEFMPKGINKPFGLSKL
;
A
#
# COMPACT_ATOMS: atom_id res chain seq x y z
N MET A 1 5.47 30.87 21.78
CA MET A 1 4.42 29.85 21.63
C MET A 1 5.14 28.55 21.31
N THR A 2 5.21 27.62 22.26
CA THR A 2 5.68 26.26 22.00
C THR A 2 4.62 25.57 21.15
N ASN A 3 4.94 25.29 19.90
CA ASN A 3 4.08 24.45 19.06
C ASN A 3 4.17 23.03 19.63
N ASP A 4 3.22 22.65 20.46
CA ASP A 4 3.14 21.27 20.94
C ASP A 4 2.77 20.37 19.75
N VAL A 5 3.63 19.39 19.48
CA VAL A 5 3.37 18.35 18.48
C VAL A 5 2.17 17.53 18.96
N LYS A 6 1.12 17.42 18.15
CA LYS A 6 -0.10 16.68 18.48
C LYS A 6 -0.15 15.32 17.78
N LEU A 7 0.44 15.22 16.60
CA LEU A 7 0.46 14.02 15.78
C LEU A 7 1.83 13.81 15.15
N ILE A 8 2.27 12.56 15.11
CA ILE A 8 3.48 12.10 14.39
C ILE A 8 3.06 11.03 13.39
N ALA A 9 3.25 11.30 12.10
CA ALA A 9 3.05 10.33 11.04
C ALA A 9 4.38 9.67 10.68
N LEU A 10 4.46 8.35 10.81
CA LEU A 10 5.68 7.57 10.59
C LEU A 10 5.53 6.65 9.37
N ASP A 11 6.46 6.79 8.43
CA ASP A 11 6.63 5.79 7.39
C ASP A 11 7.40 4.57 7.93
N LEU A 12 7.17 3.40 7.34
CA LEU A 12 7.79 2.15 7.75
C LEU A 12 9.11 1.90 7.00
N ASP A 13 9.02 1.68 5.70
CA ASP A 13 10.14 1.21 4.88
C ASP A 13 11.17 2.32 4.62
N GLY A 14 12.40 2.12 5.12
CA GLY A 14 13.45 3.14 4.98
C GLY A 14 13.35 4.31 5.97
N THR A 15 12.38 4.28 6.91
CA THR A 15 12.20 5.30 7.95
C THR A 15 12.21 4.67 9.34
N LEU A 16 11.13 3.98 9.73
CA LEU A 16 11.02 3.37 11.06
C LEU A 16 11.71 2.00 11.13
N LEU A 17 11.68 1.24 10.03
CA LEU A 17 12.29 -0.07 9.94
C LEU A 17 13.77 0.00 9.56
N ASN A 18 14.60 -0.75 10.28
CA ASN A 18 16.00 -0.97 9.95
C ASN A 18 16.18 -1.93 8.74
N SER A 19 17.42 -2.23 8.37
CA SER A 19 17.74 -3.16 7.27
C SER A 19 17.26 -4.60 7.52
N ALA A 20 17.11 -5.01 8.78
CA ALA A 20 16.54 -6.30 9.17
C ALA A 20 15.00 -6.30 9.19
N LYS A 21 14.35 -5.19 8.79
CA LYS A 21 12.89 -4.99 8.84
C LYS A 21 12.32 -5.04 10.26
N GLU A 22 13.08 -4.55 11.23
CA GLU A 22 12.70 -4.48 12.64
C GLU A 22 12.68 -3.02 13.11
N ILE A 23 11.87 -2.75 14.13
CA ILE A 23 11.86 -1.46 14.83
C ILE A 23 12.89 -1.54 15.95
N SER A 24 13.83 -0.59 15.99
CA SER A 24 14.86 -0.57 17.03
C SER A 24 14.27 -0.27 18.42
N ALA A 25 14.86 -0.82 19.48
CA ALA A 25 14.42 -0.59 20.84
C ALA A 25 14.33 0.92 21.20
N PRO A 26 15.31 1.78 20.84
CA PRO A 26 15.19 3.22 21.10
C PRO A 26 13.99 3.87 20.40
N ASN A 27 13.66 3.44 19.16
CA ASN A 27 12.49 3.95 18.45
C ASN A 27 11.18 3.52 19.14
N ILE A 28 11.10 2.28 19.62
CA ILE A 28 9.94 1.78 20.38
C ILE A 28 9.72 2.62 21.64
N GLU A 29 10.80 2.83 22.42
CA GLU A 29 10.76 3.62 23.66
C GLU A 29 10.33 5.07 23.38
N ALA A 30 10.92 5.73 22.37
CA ALA A 30 10.58 7.11 21.98
C ALA A 30 9.11 7.26 21.56
N ILE A 31 8.59 6.29 20.77
CA ILE A 31 7.19 6.29 20.33
C ILE A 31 6.26 6.11 21.54
N GLN A 32 6.57 5.20 22.45
CA GLN A 32 5.77 4.99 23.65
C GLN A 32 5.79 6.21 24.58
N GLU A 33 6.95 6.88 24.73
CA GLU A 33 7.05 8.12 25.51
C GLU A 33 6.22 9.26 24.88
N ALA A 34 6.25 9.40 23.56
CA ALA A 34 5.43 10.38 22.84
C ALA A 34 3.94 10.14 23.09
N ARG A 35 3.49 8.89 22.97
CA ARG A 35 2.10 8.50 23.23
C ARG A 35 1.67 8.76 24.69
N GLN A 36 2.54 8.47 25.66
CA GLN A 36 2.28 8.79 27.08
C GLN A 36 2.11 10.30 27.33
N LYS A 37 2.73 11.13 26.52
CA LYS A 37 2.58 12.61 26.57
C LYS A 37 1.35 13.10 25.78
N GLY A 38 0.50 12.20 25.28
CA GLY A 38 -0.71 12.54 24.53
C GLY A 38 -0.45 12.92 23.07
N VAL A 39 0.71 12.54 22.50
CA VAL A 39 0.97 12.70 21.07
C VAL A 39 0.39 11.50 20.35
N GLU A 40 -0.44 11.75 19.36
CA GLU A 40 -0.97 10.70 18.48
C GLU A 40 0.12 10.23 17.53
N VAL A 41 0.26 8.91 17.37
CA VAL A 41 1.24 8.31 16.46
C VAL A 41 0.50 7.47 15.44
N VAL A 42 0.74 7.75 14.15
CA VAL A 42 0.07 7.11 13.02
C VAL A 42 1.10 6.49 12.09
N LEU A 43 0.98 5.19 11.82
CA LEU A 43 1.78 4.57 10.75
C LEU A 43 1.18 4.93 9.39
N THR A 44 2.03 5.40 8.47
CA THR A 44 1.62 5.76 7.12
C THR A 44 2.46 5.00 6.08
N THR A 45 1.85 4.06 5.36
CA THR A 45 2.58 3.08 4.56
C THR A 45 1.83 2.70 3.27
N GLY A 46 2.58 2.16 2.29
CA GLY A 46 1.99 1.50 1.11
C GLY A 46 1.49 0.08 1.37
N ARG A 47 1.76 -0.48 2.57
CA ARG A 47 1.36 -1.84 2.94
C ARG A 47 -0.11 -1.89 3.35
N PRO A 48 -0.80 -3.06 3.21
CA PRO A 48 -2.10 -3.31 3.84
C PRO A 48 -1.98 -3.48 5.36
N LEU A 49 -3.10 -3.38 6.08
CA LEU A 49 -3.14 -3.48 7.54
C LEU A 49 -2.59 -4.82 8.06
N ALA A 50 -2.92 -5.94 7.40
CA ALA A 50 -2.42 -7.26 7.78
C ALA A 50 -0.88 -7.33 7.77
N ALA A 51 -0.22 -6.69 6.79
CA ALA A 51 1.24 -6.67 6.66
C ALA A 51 1.94 -5.76 7.69
N ILE A 52 1.20 -4.95 8.46
CA ILE A 52 1.77 -4.09 9.51
C ILE A 52 1.37 -4.52 10.93
N GLN A 53 0.50 -5.50 11.07
CA GLN A 53 0.05 -6.03 12.37
C GLN A 53 1.19 -6.40 13.33
N PRO A 54 2.30 -7.04 12.90
CA PRO A 54 3.42 -7.33 13.79
C PRO A 54 4.03 -6.06 14.39
N PHE A 55 4.14 -4.98 13.61
CA PHE A 55 4.69 -3.70 14.04
C PHE A 55 3.74 -2.99 15.02
N LEU A 56 2.43 -3.01 14.73
CA LEU A 56 1.42 -2.45 15.62
C LEU A 56 1.44 -3.12 16.99
N LYS A 57 1.59 -4.46 17.04
CA LYS A 57 1.76 -5.21 18.28
C LYS A 57 3.02 -4.78 19.04
N THR A 58 4.14 -4.66 18.35
CA THR A 58 5.43 -4.23 18.94
C THR A 58 5.31 -2.82 19.54
N LEU A 59 4.61 -1.92 18.85
CA LEU A 59 4.41 -0.54 19.29
C LEU A 59 3.25 -0.38 20.29
N LYS A 60 2.51 -1.44 20.60
CA LYS A 60 1.29 -1.42 21.42
C LYS A 60 0.25 -0.41 20.90
N MET A 61 0.02 -0.47 19.59
CA MET A 61 -0.90 0.41 18.85
C MET A 61 -2.09 -0.40 18.32
N LEU A 62 -2.81 -1.09 19.22
CA LEU A 62 -4.00 -1.90 18.89
C LEU A 62 -5.23 -1.49 19.71
N ASP A 63 -5.17 -0.33 20.36
CA ASP A 63 -6.32 0.22 21.07
C ASP A 63 -7.34 0.81 20.09
N PHE A 64 -8.57 1.04 20.57
CA PHE A 64 -9.66 1.56 19.73
C PHE A 64 -9.34 2.90 19.05
N ASP A 65 -8.57 3.75 19.73
CA ASP A 65 -8.22 5.08 19.23
C ASP A 65 -6.95 5.10 18.35
N ASP A 66 -6.35 3.94 18.12
CA ASP A 66 -5.17 3.84 17.24
C ASP A 66 -5.55 3.72 15.77
N PHE A 67 -4.85 4.47 14.92
CA PHE A 67 -5.10 4.55 13.49
C PHE A 67 -3.85 4.24 12.67
N SER A 68 -4.09 3.80 11.43
CA SER A 68 -3.06 3.69 10.40
C SER A 68 -3.57 4.19 9.06
N ILE A 69 -2.64 4.72 8.28
CA ILE A 69 -2.84 5.10 6.89
C ILE A 69 -2.13 4.05 6.05
N THR A 70 -2.90 3.25 5.32
CA THR A 70 -2.43 2.14 4.51
C THR A 70 -2.65 2.41 3.02
N PHE A 71 -2.09 1.56 2.15
CA PHE A 71 -2.18 1.72 0.69
C PHE A 71 -1.82 3.14 0.22
N ASN A 72 -0.70 3.70 0.74
CA ASN A 72 -0.22 5.04 0.39
C ASN A 72 -1.25 6.17 0.61
N GLY A 73 -2.18 6.01 1.53
CA GLY A 73 -3.26 6.97 1.78
C GLY A 73 -4.63 6.54 1.22
N GLY A 74 -4.70 5.41 0.52
CA GLY A 74 -5.95 4.87 -0.03
C GLY A 74 -6.93 4.42 1.04
N LEU A 75 -6.44 3.95 2.20
CA LEU A 75 -7.23 3.65 3.38
C LEU A 75 -6.73 4.43 4.59
N VAL A 76 -7.66 4.98 5.35
CA VAL A 76 -7.49 5.46 6.73
C VAL A 76 -8.40 4.62 7.60
N GLN A 77 -7.82 3.92 8.57
CA GLN A 77 -8.57 2.93 9.32
C GLN A 77 -8.05 2.82 10.76
N ARG A 78 -8.93 2.40 11.67
CA ARG A 78 -8.52 1.98 12.99
C ARG A 78 -7.65 0.73 12.90
N ASN A 79 -6.70 0.57 13.79
CA ASN A 79 -5.85 -0.62 13.82
C ASN A 79 -6.62 -1.90 14.19
N THR A 80 -7.86 -1.75 14.65
CA THR A 80 -8.84 -2.81 14.87
C THR A 80 -9.60 -3.23 13.61
N GLY A 81 -9.42 -2.51 12.47
CA GLY A 81 -9.96 -2.86 11.15
C GLY A 81 -11.12 -1.97 10.66
N GLU A 82 -11.70 -1.10 11.50
CA GLU A 82 -12.76 -0.18 11.06
C GLU A 82 -12.22 0.85 10.07
N ILE A 83 -12.82 0.92 8.88
CA ILE A 83 -12.42 1.86 7.81
C ILE A 83 -13.12 3.21 8.05
N LEU A 84 -12.34 4.28 8.18
CA LEU A 84 -12.80 5.65 8.33
C LEU A 84 -12.89 6.38 6.99
N SER A 85 -11.96 6.12 6.10
CA SER A 85 -11.94 6.69 4.76
C SER A 85 -11.29 5.71 3.80
N LYS A 86 -11.88 5.54 2.61
CA LYS A 86 -11.31 4.74 1.54
C LYS A 86 -11.44 5.42 0.20
N LYS A 87 -10.42 5.26 -0.63
CA LYS A 87 -10.45 5.54 -2.05
C LYS A 87 -9.79 4.38 -2.77
N VAL A 88 -10.55 3.69 -3.61
CA VAL A 88 -10.21 2.40 -4.21
C VAL A 88 -10.42 2.45 -5.72
N LEU A 89 -9.87 1.48 -6.43
CA LEU A 89 -10.11 1.27 -7.85
C LEU A 89 -11.48 0.62 -8.04
N SER A 90 -12.23 1.07 -9.04
CA SER A 90 -13.42 0.35 -9.51
C SER A 90 -13.02 -0.88 -10.34
N TYR A 91 -13.96 -1.80 -10.57
CA TYR A 91 -13.71 -2.93 -11.47
C TYR A 91 -13.32 -2.47 -12.88
N ASP A 92 -13.92 -1.39 -13.39
CA ASP A 92 -13.57 -0.84 -14.70
C ASP A 92 -12.15 -0.26 -14.72
N ASP A 93 -11.69 0.37 -13.62
CA ASP A 93 -10.31 0.82 -13.47
C ASP A 93 -9.34 -0.36 -13.52
N VAL A 94 -9.66 -1.42 -12.75
CA VAL A 94 -8.85 -2.64 -12.71
C VAL A 94 -8.78 -3.29 -14.10
N ARG A 95 -9.91 -3.35 -14.82
CA ARG A 95 -9.97 -3.87 -16.18
C ARG A 95 -9.11 -3.08 -17.14
N LEU A 96 -9.18 -1.74 -17.09
CA LEU A 96 -8.36 -0.87 -17.93
C LEU A 96 -6.86 -1.09 -17.67
N ILE A 97 -6.45 -1.07 -16.40
CA ILE A 97 -5.04 -1.29 -16.02
C ILE A 97 -4.58 -2.69 -16.46
N LYS A 98 -5.42 -3.72 -16.29
CA LYS A 98 -5.13 -5.09 -16.72
C LYS A 98 -4.92 -5.17 -18.24
N GLN A 99 -5.75 -4.50 -19.04
CA GLN A 99 -5.61 -4.47 -20.50
C GLN A 99 -4.28 -3.81 -20.91
N GLU A 100 -3.92 -2.68 -20.31
CA GLU A 100 -2.69 -1.96 -20.62
C GLU A 100 -1.43 -2.74 -20.19
N THR A 101 -1.46 -3.35 -19.00
CA THR A 101 -0.35 -4.17 -18.50
C THR A 101 -0.18 -5.44 -19.34
N GLN A 102 -1.27 -6.07 -19.76
CA GLN A 102 -1.25 -7.26 -20.59
C GLN A 102 -0.68 -6.97 -21.99
N ALA A 103 -1.03 -5.84 -22.60
CA ALA A 103 -0.51 -5.42 -23.91
C ALA A 103 1.02 -5.22 -23.89
N LEU A 104 1.59 -4.93 -22.73
CA LEU A 104 3.02 -4.73 -22.50
C LEU A 104 3.70 -5.94 -21.84
N GLU A 105 3.00 -7.07 -21.69
CA GLU A 105 3.50 -8.28 -21.02
C GLU A 105 3.96 -8.05 -19.56
N ILE A 106 3.42 -7.01 -18.90
CA ILE A 106 3.70 -6.68 -17.51
C ILE A 106 2.77 -7.50 -16.61
N PRO A 107 3.28 -8.17 -15.54
CA PRO A 107 2.43 -8.87 -14.59
C PRO A 107 1.48 -7.91 -13.87
N CYS A 108 0.28 -8.39 -13.53
CA CYS A 108 -0.77 -7.59 -12.93
C CYS A 108 -1.36 -8.33 -11.73
N ASP A 109 -0.91 -7.97 -10.53
CA ASP A 109 -1.44 -8.48 -9.28
C ASP A 109 -2.35 -7.44 -8.64
N ILE A 110 -3.56 -7.85 -8.26
CA ILE A 110 -4.61 -6.95 -7.78
C ILE A 110 -4.76 -7.16 -6.27
N LEU A 111 -4.58 -6.10 -5.48
CA LEU A 111 -4.72 -6.16 -4.03
C LEU A 111 -6.14 -5.77 -3.62
N SER A 112 -6.73 -6.64 -2.79
CA SER A 112 -8.01 -6.44 -2.13
C SER A 112 -7.81 -6.76 -0.65
N ASP A 113 -7.65 -5.74 0.16
CA ASP A 113 -7.26 -5.82 1.58
C ASP A 113 -5.94 -6.62 1.78
N ASP A 114 -5.99 -7.81 2.33
CA ASP A 114 -4.84 -8.69 2.56
C ASP A 114 -4.67 -9.80 1.49
N ILE A 115 -5.61 -9.87 0.55
CA ILE A 115 -5.59 -10.82 -0.57
C ILE A 115 -4.92 -10.18 -1.79
N VAL A 116 -4.08 -10.96 -2.44
CA VAL A 116 -3.47 -10.65 -3.73
C VAL A 116 -4.02 -11.59 -4.79
N TYR A 117 -4.85 -11.09 -5.67
CA TYR A 117 -5.31 -11.82 -6.85
C TYR A 117 -4.22 -11.79 -7.92
N VAL A 118 -3.62 -12.95 -8.16
CA VAL A 118 -2.57 -13.12 -9.18
C VAL A 118 -3.25 -13.48 -10.49
N THR A 119 -3.27 -12.54 -11.43
CA THR A 119 -3.90 -12.77 -12.74
C THR A 119 -2.92 -13.38 -13.74
N GLU A 120 -3.45 -14.08 -14.74
CA GLU A 120 -2.64 -14.64 -15.83
C GLU A 120 -1.83 -13.54 -16.53
N SER A 121 -0.54 -13.82 -16.76
CA SER A 121 0.39 -12.90 -17.40
C SER A 121 1.46 -13.69 -18.15
N ALA A 122 1.99 -13.12 -19.23
CA ALA A 122 3.12 -13.70 -19.99
C ALA A 122 4.40 -13.81 -19.12
N ARG A 123 4.54 -12.93 -18.12
CA ARG A 123 5.65 -12.96 -17.14
C ARG A 123 5.11 -13.27 -15.76
N GLN A 124 5.84 -14.13 -15.04
CA GLN A 124 5.52 -14.40 -13.64
C GLN A 124 5.80 -13.17 -12.78
N SER A 125 4.84 -12.82 -11.90
CA SER A 125 5.04 -11.80 -10.89
C SER A 125 6.04 -12.26 -9.83
N GLN A 126 6.89 -11.32 -9.40
CA GLN A 126 7.83 -11.53 -8.29
C GLN A 126 7.27 -11.00 -6.95
N TYR A 127 6.02 -10.51 -6.93
CA TYR A 127 5.46 -9.85 -5.75
C TYR A 127 5.36 -10.77 -4.53
N GLY A 128 5.03 -12.04 -4.73
CA GLY A 128 4.98 -13.06 -3.67
C GLY A 128 6.32 -13.29 -2.97
N PHE A 129 7.45 -13.11 -3.67
CA PHE A 129 8.78 -13.28 -3.05
C PHE A 129 9.15 -12.14 -2.10
N ILE A 130 8.53 -10.97 -2.26
CA ILE A 130 8.84 -9.79 -1.44
C ILE A 130 7.76 -9.46 -0.41
N ASN A 131 6.64 -10.19 -0.38
CA ASN A 131 5.50 -9.95 0.51
C ASN A 131 4.88 -11.25 1.03
N SER A 132 5.62 -11.97 1.87
CA SER A 132 5.21 -13.27 2.43
C SER A 132 4.07 -13.18 3.48
N LEU A 133 3.64 -11.99 3.88
CA LEU A 133 2.57 -11.79 4.86
C LEU A 133 1.17 -11.66 4.24
N LEU A 134 1.08 -11.71 2.91
CA LEU A 134 -0.18 -11.60 2.18
C LEU A 134 -0.60 -12.96 1.64
N GLU A 135 -1.90 -13.13 1.43
CA GLU A 135 -2.46 -14.32 0.80
C GLU A 135 -2.50 -14.14 -0.72
N PHE A 136 -1.93 -15.10 -1.47
CA PHE A 136 -1.85 -15.06 -2.94
C PHE A 136 -2.81 -16.07 -3.56
N HIS A 137 -3.77 -15.58 -4.32
CA HIS A 137 -4.82 -16.37 -4.97
C HIS A 137 -4.69 -16.25 -6.49
N PRO A 138 -4.22 -17.28 -7.20
CA PRO A 138 -4.30 -17.33 -8.65
C PRO A 138 -5.76 -17.27 -9.09
N VAL A 139 -6.09 -16.40 -10.04
CA VAL A 139 -7.45 -16.16 -10.49
C VAL A 139 -7.46 -15.78 -11.97
N LYS A 140 -8.51 -16.23 -12.70
CA LYS A 140 -8.81 -15.65 -14.00
C LYS A 140 -9.43 -14.28 -13.80
N PHE A 141 -9.07 -13.34 -14.64
CA PHE A 141 -9.58 -11.96 -14.51
C PHE A 141 -11.12 -11.91 -14.52
N GLU A 142 -11.75 -12.75 -15.32
CA GLU A 142 -13.22 -12.83 -15.49
C GLU A 142 -13.93 -13.30 -14.22
N ASP A 143 -13.23 -13.97 -13.31
CA ASP A 143 -13.78 -14.51 -12.08
C ASP A 143 -13.71 -13.48 -10.92
N LEU A 144 -13.12 -12.30 -11.14
CA LEU A 144 -13.07 -11.23 -10.16
C LEU A 144 -14.47 -10.63 -9.92
N ALA A 145 -14.83 -10.43 -8.66
CA ALA A 145 -16.10 -9.83 -8.29
C ALA A 145 -16.16 -8.35 -8.69
N GLN A 146 -17.22 -7.93 -9.41
CA GLN A 146 -17.35 -6.55 -9.89
C GLN A 146 -17.61 -5.53 -8.79
N ASP A 147 -18.12 -5.97 -7.64
CA ASP A 147 -18.45 -5.16 -6.47
C ASP A 147 -17.40 -5.25 -5.34
N ALA A 148 -16.29 -5.95 -5.57
CA ALA A 148 -15.21 -6.05 -4.60
C ALA A 148 -14.44 -4.74 -4.45
N ILE A 149 -13.73 -4.61 -3.34
CA ILE A 149 -12.83 -3.50 -3.07
C ILE A 149 -11.46 -3.83 -3.64
N TYR A 150 -10.98 -3.02 -4.58
CA TYR A 150 -9.64 -3.13 -5.14
C TYR A 150 -8.80 -1.93 -4.69
N ASN A 151 -7.84 -2.17 -3.79
CA ASN A 151 -7.09 -1.08 -3.18
C ASN A 151 -6.03 -0.51 -4.11
N LYS A 152 -5.30 -1.40 -4.80
CA LYS A 152 -4.27 -1.05 -5.79
C LYS A 152 -3.94 -2.23 -6.68
N ILE A 153 -3.23 -1.95 -7.76
CA ILE A 153 -2.59 -2.97 -8.58
C ILE A 153 -1.07 -2.81 -8.44
N VAL A 154 -0.37 -3.93 -8.43
CA VAL A 154 1.09 -3.96 -8.44
C VAL A 154 1.60 -4.81 -9.60
N SER A 155 2.72 -4.39 -10.15
CA SER A 155 3.47 -5.11 -11.18
C SER A 155 4.89 -5.28 -10.69
N CYS A 156 5.25 -6.51 -10.33
CA CYS A 156 6.57 -6.82 -9.78
C CYS A 156 7.33 -7.75 -10.73
N THR A 157 8.37 -7.22 -11.37
CA THR A 157 9.20 -7.97 -12.32
C THR A 157 10.56 -7.28 -12.47
N ASP A 158 11.38 -7.73 -13.42
CA ASP A 158 12.70 -7.19 -13.69
C ASP A 158 12.69 -5.65 -13.88
N ALA A 159 13.64 -4.97 -13.22
CA ALA A 159 13.71 -3.51 -13.21
C ALA A 159 13.91 -2.93 -14.60
N SER A 160 14.86 -3.49 -15.37
CA SER A 160 15.18 -3.01 -16.72
C SER A 160 14.02 -3.24 -17.69
N PHE A 161 13.26 -4.32 -17.50
CA PHE A 161 12.06 -4.56 -18.28
C PHE A 161 10.97 -3.52 -17.97
N LEU A 162 10.71 -3.23 -16.68
CA LEU A 162 9.75 -2.17 -16.30
C LEU A 162 10.15 -0.81 -16.88
N ASP A 163 11.43 -0.44 -16.80
CA ASP A 163 11.93 0.84 -17.32
C ASP A 163 11.76 0.99 -18.83
N LEU A 164 11.81 -0.13 -19.57
CA LEU A 164 11.55 -0.17 -21.02
C LEU A 164 10.05 -0.11 -21.37
N GLN A 165 9.18 -0.63 -20.49
CA GLN A 165 7.75 -0.73 -20.78
C GLN A 165 6.96 0.49 -20.29
N ILE A 166 7.29 1.04 -19.12
CA ILE A 166 6.55 2.17 -18.53
C ILE A 166 6.34 3.35 -19.49
N PRO A 167 7.35 3.79 -20.30
CA PRO A 167 7.15 4.88 -21.24
C PRO A 167 6.16 4.59 -22.39
N LYS A 168 5.77 3.32 -22.57
CA LYS A 168 4.83 2.90 -23.62
C LYS A 168 3.37 2.97 -23.20
N PHE A 169 3.10 3.12 -21.89
CA PHE A 169 1.74 3.35 -21.43
C PHE A 169 1.16 4.64 -22.05
N PRO A 170 -0.13 4.64 -22.40
CA PRO A 170 -0.78 5.84 -22.90
C PRO A 170 -0.78 6.94 -21.82
N LYS A 171 -0.59 8.20 -22.24
CA LYS A 171 -0.61 9.34 -21.31
C LYS A 171 -1.92 9.43 -20.51
N THR A 172 -3.04 9.07 -21.14
CA THR A 172 -4.36 9.03 -20.52
C THR A 172 -4.42 8.10 -19.29
N LEU A 173 -3.56 7.06 -19.22
CA LEU A 173 -3.47 6.20 -18.05
C LEU A 173 -2.88 6.96 -16.85
N PHE A 174 -1.83 7.76 -17.07
CA PHE A 174 -1.23 8.61 -16.04
C PHE A 174 -2.15 9.77 -15.62
N ASP A 175 -3.05 10.21 -16.49
CA ASP A 175 -4.05 11.23 -16.15
C ASP A 175 -5.13 10.66 -15.21
N GLN A 176 -5.46 9.36 -15.36
CA GLN A 176 -6.52 8.69 -14.61
C GLN A 176 -6.04 8.05 -13.30
N PHE A 177 -4.76 7.65 -13.22
CA PHE A 177 -4.19 6.93 -12.09
C PHE A 177 -2.90 7.57 -11.58
N GLU A 178 -2.59 7.32 -10.30
CA GLU A 178 -1.23 7.51 -9.79
C GLU A 178 -0.42 6.25 -10.11
N ILE A 179 0.60 6.39 -10.98
CA ILE A 179 1.45 5.30 -11.45
C ILE A 179 2.89 5.65 -11.11
N PHE A 180 3.52 4.85 -10.27
CA PHE A 180 4.88 5.12 -9.81
C PHE A 180 5.60 3.85 -9.37
N LYS A 181 6.92 3.86 -9.45
CA LYS A 181 7.78 2.81 -8.89
C LYS A 181 8.04 3.11 -7.41
N THR A 182 7.74 2.14 -6.54
CA THR A 182 8.11 2.19 -5.11
C THR A 182 9.44 1.48 -4.84
N ARG A 183 9.84 0.59 -5.74
CA ARG A 183 11.16 -0.06 -5.82
C ARG A 183 11.51 -0.23 -7.30
N ASP A 184 12.77 -0.50 -7.60
CA ASP A 184 13.20 -0.71 -8.99
C ASP A 184 12.40 -1.80 -9.72
N ILE A 185 12.02 -2.85 -9.00
CA ILE A 185 11.26 -3.99 -9.52
C ILE A 185 9.75 -3.89 -9.30
N LEU A 186 9.22 -2.80 -8.69
CA LEU A 186 7.83 -2.72 -8.26
C LEU A 186 7.16 -1.43 -8.76
N LEU A 187 6.26 -1.58 -9.73
CA LEU A 187 5.36 -0.54 -10.22
C LEU A 187 4.01 -0.67 -9.53
N GLU A 188 3.45 0.45 -9.08
CA GLU A 188 2.13 0.51 -8.43
C GLU A 188 1.17 1.40 -9.22
N PHE A 189 -0.10 0.98 -9.27
CA PHE A 189 -1.22 1.73 -9.83
C PHE A 189 -2.23 1.99 -8.71
N MET A 190 -2.52 3.26 -8.48
CA MET A 190 -3.40 3.73 -7.42
C MET A 190 -4.48 4.64 -7.99
N PRO A 191 -5.63 4.79 -7.29
CA PRO A 191 -6.60 5.82 -7.69
C PRO A 191 -5.97 7.21 -7.74
N LYS A 192 -6.39 8.03 -8.69
CA LYS A 192 -5.84 9.39 -8.88
C LYS A 192 -5.97 10.25 -7.63
N GLY A 193 -4.90 11.00 -7.30
CA GLY A 193 -4.82 11.89 -6.15
C GLY A 193 -4.55 11.18 -4.81
N ILE A 194 -4.31 9.86 -4.82
CA ILE A 194 -3.94 9.11 -3.61
C ILE A 194 -2.46 9.29 -3.33
N ASN A 195 -2.16 9.78 -2.11
CA ASN A 195 -0.83 9.88 -1.55
C ASN A 195 -0.94 9.95 -0.01
N LYS A 196 0.18 9.82 0.69
CA LYS A 196 0.20 9.87 2.16
C LYS A 196 -0.39 11.17 2.74
N PRO A 197 -0.10 12.38 2.18
CA PRO A 197 -0.77 13.62 2.59
C PRO A 197 -2.30 13.59 2.45
N PHE A 198 -2.83 12.97 1.39
CA PHE A 198 -4.27 12.78 1.27
C PHE A 198 -4.84 11.96 2.44
N GLY A 199 -4.19 10.83 2.79
CA GLY A 199 -4.60 10.04 3.95
C GLY A 199 -4.56 10.84 5.25
N LEU A 200 -3.47 11.59 5.49
CA LEU A 200 -3.33 12.45 6.68
C LEU A 200 -4.43 13.52 6.78
N SER A 201 -4.93 14.04 5.66
CA SER A 201 -6.02 15.04 5.66
C SER A 201 -7.37 14.46 6.08
N LYS A 202 -7.47 13.15 6.33
CA LYS A 202 -8.70 12.47 6.75
C LYS A 202 -8.71 12.13 8.25
N LEU A 203 -7.61 12.34 8.94
CA LEU A 203 -7.49 12.33 10.41
C LEU A 203 -7.74 13.74 10.96
#